data_10508fadb7ec6dc552ca040f7418b0cb
#
_entry.id   10508fadb7ec6dc552ca040f7418b0cb
#
_cell.length_a   1.000
_cell.length_b   1.000
_cell.length_c   1.000
_cell.angle_alpha   90.00
_cell.angle_beta   90.00
_cell.angle_gamma   90.00
#
_symmetry.space_group_name_H-M   'P 1'
#
loop_
_entity.id
_entity.type
_entity.pdbx_description
1 polymer ?
#
loop_
_entity_poly.entity_id
_entity_poly.type
_entity_poly.pdbx_seq_one_letter_code
_entity_poly.pdbx_strand_id
1 'polypeptide(L)'
;DWAFVHDEACRWEHVMSEQVERRILELLGDPTESPYGNPIPGLEHLGGSAANAFLDGVISLTHAAAAGVRSGTIRRLSEPVQVDPDLLHQLREAGVVPGAEARIRPEPNGYVSIEIVGRAEGIDLPSEIAQHIYVAE
;
A
#
# COMPACT_ATOMS: atom_id res chain seq x y z
N ASP A 1 -4.22 15.04 3.89
CA ASP A 1 -5.05 14.05 3.21
C ASP A 1 -4.18 12.88 2.78
N TRP A 2 -4.65 11.65 3.05
CA TRP A 2 -3.91 10.41 2.76
C TRP A 2 -3.50 10.28 1.27
N ALA A 3 -4.33 10.73 0.35
CA ALA A 3 -4.03 10.68 -1.08
C ALA A 3 -2.86 11.57 -1.53
N PHE A 4 -2.45 12.54 -0.71
CA PHE A 4 -1.38 13.49 -1.02
C PHE A 4 -0.11 13.27 -0.17
N VAL A 5 -0.07 12.25 0.68
CA VAL A 5 1.08 12.00 1.56
C VAL A 5 2.36 11.75 0.77
N HIS A 6 2.29 11.03 -0.35
CA HIS A 6 3.45 10.79 -1.21
C HIS A 6 4.06 12.10 -1.73
N ASP A 7 3.22 12.96 -2.30
CA ASP A 7 3.68 14.25 -2.85
C ASP A 7 4.29 15.16 -1.78
N GLU A 8 3.70 15.21 -0.59
CA GLU A 8 4.26 15.97 0.53
C GLU A 8 5.57 15.37 1.03
N ALA A 9 5.66 14.05 1.15
CA ALA A 9 6.90 13.38 1.54
C ALA A 9 8.04 13.67 0.56
N CYS A 10 7.78 13.63 -0.74
CA CYS A 10 8.75 13.99 -1.78
C CYS A 10 9.27 15.42 -1.66
N ARG A 11 8.44 16.38 -1.22
CA ARG A 11 8.86 17.77 -1.00
C ARG A 11 9.75 17.93 0.22
N TRP A 12 9.48 17.15 1.28
CA TRP A 12 10.19 17.25 2.56
C TRP A 12 11.50 16.48 2.60
N GLU A 13 11.62 15.37 1.88
CA GLU A 13 12.78 14.47 1.95
C GLU A 13 14.13 15.13 1.66
N HIS A 14 14.15 16.17 0.80
CA HIS A 14 15.37 16.87 0.41
C HIS A 14 15.78 18.00 1.35
N VAL A 15 14.92 18.39 2.28
CA VAL A 15 15.16 19.55 3.17
C VAL A 15 15.17 19.17 4.65
N MET A 16 14.73 17.97 4.98
CA MET A 16 14.67 17.50 6.36
C MET A 16 16.05 17.03 6.83
N SER A 17 16.48 17.50 8.01
CA SER A 17 17.72 17.02 8.60
C SER A 17 17.54 15.67 9.28
N GLU A 18 18.62 14.89 9.34
CA GLU A 18 18.62 13.59 10.03
C GLU A 18 18.19 13.69 11.51
N GLN A 19 18.53 14.78 12.17
CA GLN A 19 18.09 15.01 13.57
C GLN A 19 16.56 15.13 13.67
N VAL A 20 15.94 15.81 12.71
CA VAL A 20 14.48 15.96 12.66
C VAL A 20 13.84 14.61 12.30
N GLU A 21 14.40 13.88 11.36
CA GLU A 21 13.91 12.53 10.99
C GLU A 21 13.93 11.58 12.19
N ARG A 22 15.03 11.54 12.94
CA ARG A 22 15.13 10.75 14.19
C ARG A 22 14.04 11.12 15.19
N ARG A 23 13.80 12.40 15.36
CA ARG A 23 12.79 12.88 16.31
C ARG A 23 11.37 12.53 15.86
N ILE A 24 11.09 12.62 14.57
CA ILE A 24 9.79 12.20 14.00
C ILE A 24 9.61 10.69 14.19
N LEU A 25 10.63 9.89 13.92
CA LEU A 25 10.59 8.44 14.11
C LEU A 25 10.24 8.08 15.56
N GLU A 26 10.89 8.70 16.54
CA GLU A 26 10.58 8.52 17.97
C GLU A 26 9.13 8.90 18.29
N LEU A 27 8.67 10.07 17.81
CA LEU A 27 7.31 10.56 18.06
C LEU A 27 6.22 9.65 17.47
N LEU A 28 6.51 8.99 16.35
CA LEU A 28 5.60 8.05 15.70
C LEU A 28 5.66 6.63 16.28
N GLY A 29 6.54 6.37 17.25
CA GLY A 29 6.64 5.06 17.90
C GLY A 29 7.37 4.01 17.07
N ASP A 30 8.43 4.40 16.35
CA ASP A 30 9.28 3.52 15.55
C ASP A 30 8.50 2.71 14.48
N PRO A 31 7.74 3.38 13.56
CA PRO A 31 7.01 2.69 12.50
C PRO A 31 7.99 2.09 11.49
N THR A 32 7.64 0.93 10.95
CA THR A 32 8.42 0.24 9.90
C THR A 32 7.76 0.29 8.52
N GLU A 33 6.51 0.73 8.45
CA GLU A 33 5.72 0.84 7.22
C GLU A 33 5.14 2.24 7.04
N SER A 34 5.08 2.68 5.79
CA SER A 34 4.44 3.93 5.39
C SER A 34 2.91 3.86 5.49
N PRO A 35 2.18 4.99 5.35
CA PRO A 35 0.71 4.99 5.30
C PRO A 35 0.12 4.14 4.15
N TYR A 36 0.92 3.77 3.17
CA TYR A 36 0.53 2.87 2.07
C TYR A 36 0.95 1.41 2.29
N GLY A 37 1.48 1.09 3.48
CA GLY A 37 1.92 -0.24 3.87
C GLY A 37 3.30 -0.64 3.35
N ASN A 38 4.02 0.26 2.68
CA ASN A 38 5.34 -0.03 2.14
C ASN A 38 6.40 0.01 3.25
N PRO A 39 7.35 -0.95 3.25
CA PRO A 39 8.48 -0.89 4.17
C PRO A 39 9.27 0.41 4.01
N ILE A 40 9.64 1.05 5.11
CA ILE A 40 10.44 2.27 5.11
C ILE A 40 11.92 1.87 5.15
N PRO A 41 12.71 2.13 4.09
CA PRO A 41 14.12 1.76 4.06
C PRO A 41 14.96 2.69 4.96
N GLY A 42 16.09 2.18 5.46
CA GLY A 42 17.11 2.99 6.13
C GLY A 42 16.79 3.41 7.57
N LEU A 43 15.73 2.90 8.18
CA LEU A 43 15.34 3.24 9.55
C LEU A 43 16.43 2.92 10.58
N GLU A 44 17.21 1.86 10.35
CA GLU A 44 18.34 1.48 11.18
C GLU A 44 19.41 2.57 11.27
N HIS A 45 19.61 3.39 10.23
CA HIS A 45 20.49 4.55 10.25
C HIS A 45 20.01 5.68 11.14
N LEU A 46 18.71 5.72 11.40
CA LEU A 46 18.06 6.67 12.31
C LEU A 46 17.92 6.12 13.74
N GLY A 47 18.40 4.90 13.99
CA GLY A 47 18.27 4.23 15.29
C GLY A 47 16.94 3.49 15.48
N GLY A 48 16.16 3.32 14.44
CA GLY A 48 14.93 2.55 14.42
C GLY A 48 15.13 1.08 14.05
N SER A 49 14.05 0.34 13.98
CA SER A 49 14.04 -1.06 13.57
C SER A 49 14.14 -1.20 12.05
N ALA A 50 14.90 -2.17 11.57
CA ALA A 50 14.96 -2.47 10.13
C ALA A 50 13.58 -2.96 9.62
N ALA A 51 13.15 -2.42 8.48
CA ALA A 51 11.95 -2.90 7.80
C ALA A 51 12.23 -4.17 6.99
N ASN A 52 11.20 -4.96 6.76
CA ASN A 52 11.25 -6.12 5.85
C ASN A 52 11.45 -5.69 4.40
N ALA A 53 11.89 -6.61 3.54
CA ALA A 53 11.91 -6.35 2.11
C ALA A 53 10.48 -6.19 1.54
N PHE A 54 10.34 -5.40 0.46
CA PHE A 54 9.01 -5.07 -0.10
C PHE A 54 8.18 -6.30 -0.46
N LEU A 55 8.80 -7.34 -1.01
CA LEU A 55 8.08 -8.55 -1.44
C LEU A 55 7.91 -9.62 -0.37
N ASP A 56 8.43 -9.40 0.85
CA ASP A 56 8.32 -10.38 1.92
C ASP A 56 6.87 -10.52 2.40
N GLY A 57 6.33 -11.75 2.31
CA GLY A 57 5.01 -12.12 2.80
C GLY A 57 3.84 -11.48 2.05
N VAL A 58 4.06 -11.04 0.81
CA VAL A 58 3.01 -10.44 -0.02
C VAL A 58 3.07 -10.95 -1.47
N ILE A 59 1.90 -10.93 -2.11
CA ILE A 59 1.72 -11.29 -3.52
C ILE A 59 0.85 -10.21 -4.19
N SER A 60 1.12 -9.88 -5.45
CA SER A 60 0.29 -8.91 -6.17
C SER A 60 -1.12 -9.46 -6.42
N LEU A 61 -2.12 -8.58 -6.52
CA LEU A 61 -3.50 -8.98 -6.81
C LEU A 61 -3.64 -9.75 -8.13
N THR A 62 -2.87 -9.40 -9.14
CA THR A 62 -2.87 -10.13 -10.42
C THR A 62 -2.38 -11.56 -10.25
N HIS A 63 -1.30 -11.76 -9.51
CA HIS A 63 -0.78 -13.11 -9.20
C HIS A 63 -1.74 -13.88 -8.29
N ALA A 64 -2.27 -13.24 -7.25
CA ALA A 64 -3.23 -13.84 -6.34
C ALA A 64 -4.48 -14.35 -7.10
N ALA A 65 -5.06 -13.52 -7.96
CA ALA A 65 -6.21 -13.88 -8.78
C ALA A 65 -5.91 -15.05 -9.73
N ALA A 66 -4.75 -15.02 -10.41
CA ALA A 66 -4.31 -16.08 -11.30
C ALA A 66 -4.02 -17.40 -10.58
N ALA A 67 -3.49 -17.33 -9.37
CA ALA A 67 -3.23 -18.51 -8.51
C ALA A 67 -4.51 -19.07 -7.85
N GLY A 68 -5.66 -18.46 -8.07
CA GLY A 68 -6.93 -18.92 -7.49
C GLY A 68 -7.17 -18.46 -6.04
N VAL A 69 -6.39 -17.52 -5.53
CA VAL A 69 -6.63 -16.90 -4.22
C VAL A 69 -7.92 -16.07 -4.28
N ARG A 70 -8.81 -16.27 -3.32
CA ARG A 70 -10.16 -15.68 -3.30
C ARG A 70 -10.37 -14.67 -2.19
N SER A 71 -9.43 -14.55 -1.27
CA SER A 71 -9.46 -13.57 -0.19
C SER A 71 -8.06 -13.30 0.33
N GLY A 72 -7.84 -12.12 0.89
CA GLY A 72 -6.58 -11.73 1.51
C GLY A 72 -6.67 -10.35 2.12
N THR A 73 -5.71 -10.02 2.97
CA THR A 73 -5.58 -8.69 3.58
C THR A 73 -4.76 -7.80 2.66
N ILE A 74 -5.29 -6.63 2.30
CA ILE A 74 -4.53 -5.61 1.58
C ILE A 74 -3.33 -5.19 2.46
N ARG A 75 -2.13 -5.26 1.90
CA ARG A 75 -0.91 -4.94 2.66
C ARG A 75 -0.19 -3.73 2.13
N ARG A 76 -0.02 -3.61 0.80
CA ARG A 76 0.83 -2.57 0.20
C ARG A 76 0.24 -2.03 -1.08
N LEU A 77 0.37 -0.71 -1.24
CA LEU A 77 0.12 0.00 -2.49
C LEU A 77 1.48 0.51 -2.96
N SER A 78 2.00 -0.02 -4.06
CA SER A 78 3.34 0.38 -4.53
C SER A 78 3.36 1.78 -5.15
N GLU A 79 4.55 2.32 -5.35
CA GLU A 79 4.76 3.71 -5.76
C GLU A 79 3.95 4.16 -7.00
N PRO A 80 3.79 3.37 -8.08
CA PRO A 80 2.97 3.79 -9.22
C PRO A 80 1.52 4.14 -8.90
N VAL A 81 0.96 3.55 -7.83
CA VAL A 81 -0.38 3.91 -7.34
C VAL A 81 -0.35 5.20 -6.52
N GLN A 82 0.73 5.42 -5.78
CA GLN A 82 0.87 6.55 -4.85
C GLN A 82 1.01 7.91 -5.56
N VAL A 83 1.50 7.92 -6.80
CA VAL A 83 1.70 9.16 -7.60
C VAL A 83 0.42 9.64 -8.29
N ASP A 84 -0.69 8.92 -8.15
CA ASP A 84 -1.99 9.26 -8.70
C ASP A 84 -3.01 9.53 -7.58
N PRO A 85 -3.19 10.80 -7.16
CA PRO A 85 -4.11 11.14 -6.06
C PRO A 85 -5.57 10.78 -6.37
N ASP A 86 -6.00 10.89 -7.62
CA ASP A 86 -7.39 10.55 -7.99
C ASP A 86 -7.64 9.04 -7.85
N LEU A 87 -6.68 8.23 -8.27
CA LEU A 87 -6.73 6.78 -8.05
C LEU A 87 -6.72 6.44 -6.56
N LEU A 88 -5.86 7.08 -5.76
CA LEU A 88 -5.82 6.88 -4.31
C LEU A 88 -7.15 7.25 -3.64
N HIS A 89 -7.80 8.33 -4.08
CA HIS A 89 -9.14 8.69 -3.59
C HIS A 89 -10.17 7.59 -3.91
N GLN A 90 -10.20 7.09 -5.14
CA GLN A 90 -11.10 6.02 -5.54
C GLN A 90 -10.87 4.73 -4.73
N LEU A 91 -9.60 4.33 -4.56
CA LEU A 91 -9.24 3.16 -3.77
C LEU A 91 -9.68 3.33 -2.30
N ARG A 92 -9.46 4.50 -1.72
CA ARG A 92 -9.89 4.81 -0.35
C ARG A 92 -11.41 4.78 -0.20
N GLU A 93 -12.15 5.36 -1.14
CA GLU A 93 -13.62 5.32 -1.15
C GLU A 93 -14.14 3.88 -1.25
N ALA A 94 -13.51 3.05 -2.06
CA ALA A 94 -13.80 1.62 -2.13
C ALA A 94 -13.33 0.83 -0.90
N GLY A 95 -12.53 1.45 0.00
CA GLY A 95 -11.97 0.82 1.19
C GLY A 95 -10.71 0.00 0.94
N VAL A 96 -10.10 0.12 -0.24
CA VAL A 96 -8.86 -0.56 -0.60
C VAL A 96 -7.68 0.18 0.02
N VAL A 97 -7.43 -0.11 1.28
CA VAL A 97 -6.36 0.48 2.09
C VAL A 97 -5.60 -0.61 2.84
N PRO A 98 -4.35 -0.38 3.25
CA PRO A 98 -3.60 -1.35 4.04
C PRO A 98 -4.37 -1.79 5.30
N GLY A 99 -4.43 -3.10 5.54
CA GLY A 99 -5.16 -3.73 6.64
C GLY A 99 -6.59 -4.15 6.31
N ALA A 100 -7.15 -3.75 5.16
CA ALA A 100 -8.50 -4.14 4.78
C ALA A 100 -8.57 -5.60 4.30
N GLU A 101 -9.56 -6.33 4.76
CA GLU A 101 -9.86 -7.68 4.28
C GLU A 101 -10.63 -7.62 2.97
N ALA A 102 -10.14 -8.31 1.95
CA ALA A 102 -10.69 -8.28 0.61
C ALA A 102 -11.07 -9.68 0.10
N ARG A 103 -12.17 -9.75 -0.63
CA ARG A 103 -12.48 -10.86 -1.54
C ARG A 103 -11.94 -10.52 -2.92
N ILE A 104 -11.33 -11.50 -3.58
CA ILE A 104 -10.61 -11.32 -4.84
C ILE A 104 -11.26 -12.22 -5.90
N ARG A 105 -11.62 -11.64 -7.04
CA ARG A 105 -12.12 -12.40 -8.19
C ARG A 105 -11.42 -11.96 -9.47
N PRO A 106 -10.93 -12.92 -10.27
CA PRO A 106 -10.49 -12.61 -11.62
C PRO A 106 -11.72 -12.29 -12.50
N GLU A 107 -11.59 -11.26 -13.30
CA GLU A 107 -12.61 -10.84 -14.25
C GLU A 107 -12.10 -10.99 -15.70
N PRO A 108 -12.98 -11.00 -16.70
CA PRO A 108 -12.58 -11.00 -18.11
C PRO A 108 -11.65 -9.82 -18.44
N ASN A 109 -10.82 -9.99 -19.49
CA ASN A 109 -9.90 -8.97 -20.01
C ASN A 109 -8.79 -8.54 -19.03
N GLY A 110 -8.43 -9.39 -18.06
CA GLY A 110 -7.33 -9.12 -17.12
C GLY A 110 -7.70 -8.19 -15.97
N TYR A 111 -8.99 -7.88 -15.79
CA TYR A 111 -9.45 -7.14 -14.62
C TYR A 111 -9.44 -8.02 -13.37
N VAL A 112 -9.27 -7.41 -12.22
CA VAL A 112 -9.44 -8.05 -10.90
C VAL A 112 -10.50 -7.28 -10.13
N SER A 113 -11.57 -7.97 -9.74
CA SER A 113 -12.61 -7.41 -8.88
C SER A 113 -12.24 -7.60 -7.42
N ILE A 114 -12.37 -6.55 -6.63
CA ILE A 114 -12.12 -6.55 -5.19
C ILE A 114 -13.37 -6.09 -4.46
N GLU A 115 -13.81 -6.86 -3.48
CA GLU A 115 -14.85 -6.48 -2.52
C GLU A 115 -14.24 -6.43 -1.12
N ILE A 116 -14.31 -5.28 -0.48
CA ILE A 116 -13.85 -5.14 0.91
C ILE A 116 -14.92 -5.66 1.87
N VAL A 117 -14.51 -6.50 2.81
CA VAL A 117 -15.41 -7.06 3.81
C VAL A 117 -16.08 -5.94 4.61
N GLY A 118 -17.42 -5.99 4.67
CA GLY A 118 -18.22 -4.95 5.35
C GLY A 118 -18.60 -3.75 4.48
N ARG A 119 -18.24 -3.75 3.19
CA ARG A 119 -18.72 -2.76 2.23
C ARG A 119 -19.68 -3.38 1.21
N ALA A 120 -20.64 -2.57 0.74
CA ALA A 120 -21.67 -3.05 -0.19
C ALA A 120 -21.18 -3.09 -1.64
N GLU A 121 -20.22 -2.25 -1.99
CA GLU A 121 -19.73 -2.10 -3.36
C GLU A 121 -18.27 -2.53 -3.46
N GLY A 122 -17.95 -3.22 -4.56
CA GLY A 122 -16.59 -3.58 -4.95
C GLY A 122 -16.04 -2.61 -5.98
N ILE A 123 -14.78 -2.83 -6.36
CA ILE A 123 -14.12 -2.10 -7.42
C ILE A 123 -13.44 -3.09 -8.38
N ASP A 124 -13.57 -2.82 -9.67
CA ASP A 124 -12.89 -3.58 -10.72
C ASP A 124 -11.65 -2.83 -11.14
N LEU A 125 -10.49 -3.48 -10.99
CA LEU A 125 -9.19 -2.89 -11.27
C LEU A 125 -8.60 -3.52 -12.52
N PRO A 126 -8.16 -2.70 -13.50
CA PRO A 126 -7.38 -3.23 -14.63
C PRO A 126 -6.05 -3.81 -14.14
N SER A 127 -5.46 -4.71 -14.91
CA SER A 127 -4.22 -5.39 -14.54
C SER A 127 -3.07 -4.41 -14.28
N GLU A 128 -3.02 -3.31 -15.00
CA GLU A 128 -2.01 -2.24 -14.84
C GLU A 128 -2.02 -1.63 -13.43
N ILE A 129 -3.18 -1.61 -12.77
CA ILE A 129 -3.32 -1.12 -11.39
C ILE A 129 -3.23 -2.28 -10.40
N ALA A 130 -3.92 -3.39 -10.67
CA ALA A 130 -3.97 -4.55 -9.78
C ALA A 130 -2.59 -5.16 -9.50
N GLN A 131 -1.66 -5.09 -10.45
CA GLN A 131 -0.28 -5.56 -10.26
C GLN A 131 0.51 -4.76 -9.24
N HIS A 132 0.06 -3.55 -8.88
CA HIS A 132 0.70 -2.64 -7.93
C HIS A 132 0.01 -2.62 -6.55
N ILE A 133 -0.97 -3.47 -6.35
CA ILE A 133 -1.64 -3.68 -5.06
C ILE A 133 -1.28 -5.08 -4.57
N TYR A 134 -0.83 -5.17 -3.33
CA TYR A 134 -0.32 -6.42 -2.75
C TYR A 134 -1.16 -6.85 -1.56
N VAL A 135 -1.41 -8.16 -1.50
CA VAL A 135 -2.12 -8.81 -0.39
C VAL A 135 -1.16 -9.72 0.37
N ALA A 136 -1.47 -9.99 1.64
CA ALA A 136 -0.74 -10.98 2.42
C ALA A 136 -0.85 -12.38 1.79
N GLU A 137 0.27 -13.10 1.78
CA GLU A 137 0.31 -14.53 1.42
C GLU A 137 -0.41 -15.40 2.46
#